data_36b8959e5459648adc038975f03094c7
#
_entry.id   36b8959e5459648adc038975f03094c7
#
_cell.length_a   1.000
_cell.length_b   1.000
_cell.length_c   1.000
_cell.angle_alpha   90.00
_cell.angle_beta   90.00
_cell.angle_gamma   90.00
#
_symmetry.space_group_name_H-M   'P 1'
#
loop_
_entity.id
_entity.type
_entity.pdbx_description
1 polymer ?
#
loop_
_entity_poly.entity_id
_entity_poly.type
_entity_poly.pdbx_seq_one_letter_code
_entity_poly.pdbx_strand_id
1 'polypeptide(L)'
;MYKHLALLLALLLAPSAHAANRDRAQPLNIEADSLTVNDLTKVGTYTGNVVATQGSMMLLADKLVVTQSGNGLKTVTAYGNPVKFREKEQNSDQYVEAYAAQAHYDEATNELTLTGNAFLRRGGDRVQGNIVTYNTRTEFFKVVGAPNRPGGRVRMVIMPRKQGGAATAPAQKP
;
A
#
# COMPACT_ATOMS: atom_id res chain seq x y z
N MET A 1 14.97 -64.15 8.37
CA MET A 1 15.51 -63.01 9.15
C MET A 1 15.82 -61.89 8.17
N TYR A 2 14.84 -61.01 7.88
CA TYR A 2 15.10 -59.80 7.12
C TYR A 2 14.46 -58.65 7.88
N LYS A 3 15.32 -57.74 8.36
CA LYS A 3 14.96 -56.55 9.13
C LYS A 3 14.44 -55.49 8.17
N HIS A 4 13.21 -55.07 8.37
CA HIS A 4 12.55 -54.02 7.64
C HIS A 4 13.16 -52.65 8.00
N LEU A 5 13.84 -52.04 7.05
CA LEU A 5 14.30 -50.65 7.13
C LEU A 5 13.14 -49.78 6.64
N ALA A 6 12.32 -49.30 7.56
CA ALA A 6 11.30 -48.31 7.28
C ALA A 6 11.94 -46.92 7.15
N LEU A 7 12.12 -46.47 5.92
CA LEU A 7 12.57 -45.10 5.62
C LEU A 7 11.40 -44.14 5.86
N LEU A 8 11.46 -43.47 6.99
CA LEU A 8 10.48 -42.43 7.40
C LEU A 8 10.74 -41.17 6.57
N LEU A 9 10.02 -41.02 5.47
CA LEU A 9 10.00 -39.77 4.68
C LEU A 9 9.18 -38.74 5.45
N ALA A 10 9.83 -38.02 6.37
CA ALA A 10 9.24 -36.84 7.01
C ALA A 10 9.16 -35.73 5.98
N LEU A 11 7.99 -35.62 5.36
CA LEU A 11 7.63 -34.49 4.51
C LEU A 11 7.56 -33.23 5.39
N LEU A 12 8.62 -32.43 5.38
CA LEU A 12 8.67 -31.12 6.01
C LEU A 12 7.66 -30.21 5.31
N LEU A 13 6.44 -30.21 5.82
CA LEU A 13 5.49 -29.14 5.60
C LEU A 13 6.06 -27.88 6.27
N ALA A 14 6.91 -27.16 5.55
CA ALA A 14 7.28 -25.81 5.95
C ALA A 14 5.98 -24.98 5.95
N PRO A 15 5.58 -24.38 7.09
CA PRO A 15 4.50 -23.42 7.06
C PRO A 15 4.96 -22.30 6.16
N SER A 16 4.21 -22.04 5.08
CA SER A 16 4.35 -20.82 4.28
C SER A 16 4.02 -19.66 5.21
N ALA A 17 5.04 -19.14 5.90
CA ALA A 17 4.93 -17.91 6.63
C ALA A 17 4.56 -16.84 5.59
N HIS A 18 3.29 -16.49 5.52
CA HIS A 18 2.85 -15.28 4.86
C HIS A 18 3.64 -14.16 5.55
N ALA A 19 4.59 -13.58 4.85
CA ALA A 19 5.35 -12.45 5.34
C ALA A 19 4.35 -11.31 5.55
N ALA A 20 3.77 -11.25 6.75
CA ALA A 20 3.01 -10.09 7.18
C ALA A 20 3.90 -8.89 6.92
N ASN A 21 3.30 -7.85 6.31
CA ASN A 21 4.03 -6.64 5.93
C ASN A 21 4.81 -6.16 7.16
N ARG A 22 6.14 -6.32 7.15
CA ARG A 22 7.01 -5.99 8.31
C ARG A 22 6.85 -4.54 8.73
N ASP A 23 6.49 -3.68 7.79
CA ASP A 23 6.27 -2.27 8.05
C ASP A 23 5.06 -2.02 8.95
N ARG A 24 3.97 -2.79 8.79
CA ARG A 24 2.77 -2.67 9.64
C ARG A 24 2.98 -3.12 11.09
N ALA A 25 4.03 -3.89 11.35
CA ALA A 25 4.42 -4.28 12.72
C ALA A 25 5.28 -3.21 13.41
N GLN A 26 5.73 -2.19 12.68
CA GLN A 26 6.49 -1.07 13.25
C GLN A 26 5.56 -0.06 13.92
N PRO A 27 6.05 0.70 14.91
CA PRO A 27 5.28 1.78 15.51
C PRO A 27 4.85 2.81 14.45
N LEU A 28 3.60 3.28 14.56
CA LEU A 28 3.11 4.44 13.81
C LEU A 28 3.51 5.71 14.57
N ASN A 29 4.38 6.51 13.97
CA ASN A 29 4.77 7.81 14.49
C ASN A 29 4.04 8.90 13.72
N ILE A 30 3.46 9.90 14.42
CA ILE A 30 2.76 11.03 13.81
C ILE A 30 3.31 12.31 14.42
N GLU A 31 3.78 13.22 13.57
CA GLU A 31 4.21 14.57 13.90
C GLU A 31 3.23 15.57 13.27
N ALA A 32 2.91 16.65 13.96
CA ALA A 32 2.02 17.72 13.48
C ALA A 32 2.23 18.99 14.31
N ASP A 33 1.76 20.14 13.82
CA ASP A 33 1.82 21.40 14.57
C ASP A 33 0.85 21.38 15.76
N SER A 34 -0.26 20.66 15.68
CA SER A 34 -1.23 20.51 16.77
C SER A 34 -1.93 19.16 16.75
N LEU A 35 -2.33 18.70 17.94
CA LEU A 35 -3.12 17.48 18.18
C LEU A 35 -4.30 17.80 19.09
N THR A 36 -5.50 17.39 18.67
CA THR A 36 -6.70 17.37 19.50
C THR A 36 -7.17 15.92 19.62
N VAL A 37 -7.40 15.45 20.85
CA VAL A 37 -7.91 14.10 21.11
C VAL A 37 -9.25 14.21 21.83
N ASN A 38 -10.22 13.44 21.35
CA ASN A 38 -11.49 13.22 22.02
C ASN A 38 -11.53 11.76 22.52
N ASP A 39 -11.31 11.57 23.80
CA ASP A 39 -11.26 10.25 24.42
C ASP A 39 -12.59 9.50 24.44
N LEU A 40 -13.71 10.22 24.42
CA LEU A 40 -15.05 9.60 24.40
C LEU A 40 -15.32 8.96 23.03
N THR A 41 -14.97 9.67 21.96
CA THR A 41 -15.18 9.20 20.58
C THR A 41 -13.99 8.43 20.02
N LYS A 42 -12.86 8.41 20.74
CA LYS A 42 -11.59 7.81 20.31
C LYS A 42 -11.07 8.38 19.00
N VAL A 43 -11.23 9.69 18.82
CA VAL A 43 -10.79 10.42 17.62
C VAL A 43 -9.64 11.34 17.97
N GLY A 44 -8.51 11.14 17.29
CA GLY A 44 -7.37 12.06 17.25
C GLY A 44 -7.37 12.87 15.96
N THR A 45 -7.22 14.20 16.07
CA THR A 45 -7.08 15.09 14.91
C THR A 45 -5.74 15.81 15.00
N TYR A 46 -4.88 15.54 14.03
CA TYR A 46 -3.59 16.17 13.82
C TYR A 46 -3.73 17.24 12.76
N THR A 47 -3.18 18.42 12.96
CA THR A 47 -3.33 19.56 12.04
C THR A 47 -2.01 20.31 11.88
N GLY A 48 -1.70 20.67 10.63
CA GLY A 48 -0.52 21.42 10.22
C GLY A 48 0.72 20.54 10.06
N ASN A 49 1.33 20.59 8.89
CA ASN A 49 2.58 19.90 8.54
C ASN A 49 2.64 18.43 9.01
N VAL A 50 1.53 17.71 8.83
CA VAL A 50 1.43 16.34 9.33
C VAL A 50 2.36 15.41 8.60
N VAL A 51 3.19 14.69 9.35
CA VAL A 51 4.07 13.61 8.88
C VAL A 51 3.74 12.35 9.65
N ALA A 52 3.25 11.31 8.98
CA ALA A 52 3.02 10.00 9.58
C ALA A 52 3.98 8.97 8.95
N THR A 53 4.67 8.20 9.79
CA THR A 53 5.63 7.19 9.36
C THR A 53 5.39 5.85 10.05
N GLN A 54 5.51 4.76 9.29
CA GLN A 54 5.44 3.39 9.82
C GLN A 54 6.32 2.47 8.95
N GLY A 55 7.47 2.04 9.46
CA GLY A 55 8.46 1.34 8.65
C GLY A 55 8.94 2.18 7.48
N SER A 56 8.76 1.69 6.26
CA SER A 56 9.09 2.44 5.02
C SER A 56 7.96 3.35 4.53
N MET A 57 6.76 3.23 5.12
CA MET A 57 5.61 4.07 4.81
C MET A 57 5.83 5.50 5.32
N MET A 58 5.53 6.47 4.47
CA MET A 58 5.46 7.89 4.81
C MET A 58 4.21 8.52 4.19
N LEU A 59 3.49 9.29 5.00
CA LEU A 59 2.34 10.08 4.58
C LEU A 59 2.55 11.53 5.01
N LEU A 60 2.38 12.47 4.07
CA LEU A 60 2.40 13.92 4.32
C LEU A 60 1.01 14.48 4.04
N ALA A 61 0.50 15.30 4.97
CA ALA A 61 -0.83 15.90 4.87
C ALA A 61 -0.92 17.24 5.60
N ASP A 62 -1.97 18.01 5.31
CA ASP A 62 -2.29 19.21 6.09
C ASP A 62 -3.09 18.88 7.35
N LYS A 63 -3.87 17.78 7.29
CA LYS A 63 -4.67 17.29 8.39
C LYS A 63 -4.79 15.77 8.33
N LEU A 64 -4.71 15.11 9.50
CA LEU A 64 -4.92 13.69 9.66
C LEU A 64 -5.94 13.45 10.77
N VAL A 65 -6.96 12.65 10.50
CA VAL A 65 -7.96 12.20 11.46
C VAL A 65 -7.81 10.70 11.65
N VAL A 66 -7.57 10.29 12.88
CA VAL A 66 -7.40 8.88 13.26
C VAL A 66 -8.54 8.51 14.21
N THR A 67 -9.29 7.47 13.86
CA THR A 67 -10.31 6.89 14.74
C THR A 67 -9.84 5.53 15.21
N GLN A 68 -9.98 5.26 16.50
CA GLN A 68 -9.64 3.98 17.10
C GLN A 68 -10.89 3.23 17.56
N SER A 69 -10.82 1.89 17.61
CA SER A 69 -11.86 1.02 18.15
C SER A 69 -11.19 -0.12 18.92
N GLY A 70 -11.59 -0.32 20.18
CA GLY A 70 -10.90 -1.28 21.03
C GLY A 70 -9.41 -0.93 21.19
N ASN A 71 -8.54 -1.86 20.87
CA ASN A 71 -7.08 -1.70 20.96
C ASN A 71 -6.40 -1.37 19.61
N GLY A 72 -7.19 -1.08 18.57
CA GLY A 72 -6.67 -0.93 17.22
C GLY A 72 -7.11 0.34 16.50
N LEU A 73 -6.47 0.56 15.35
CA LEU A 73 -6.86 1.56 14.38
C LEU A 73 -8.21 1.14 13.76
N LYS A 74 -9.11 2.07 13.56
CA LYS A 74 -10.37 1.84 12.85
C LYS A 74 -10.36 2.48 11.47
N THR A 75 -10.14 3.78 11.42
CA THR A 75 -10.04 4.54 10.18
C THR A 75 -8.97 5.60 10.26
N VAL A 76 -8.38 5.92 9.11
CA VAL A 76 -7.47 7.05 8.95
C VAL A 76 -7.94 7.88 7.76
N THR A 77 -8.12 9.19 7.96
CA THR A 77 -8.45 10.11 6.88
C THR A 77 -7.44 11.26 6.85
N ALA A 78 -6.74 11.38 5.74
CA ALA A 78 -5.79 12.46 5.49
C ALA A 78 -6.37 13.44 4.46
N TYR A 79 -6.12 14.73 4.68
CA TYR A 79 -6.46 15.83 3.79
C TYR A 79 -5.21 16.63 3.48
N GLY A 80 -5.05 17.06 2.22
CA GLY A 80 -3.90 17.85 1.81
C GLY A 80 -4.02 18.40 0.40
N ASN A 81 -3.10 19.26 0.01
CA ASN A 81 -3.05 19.86 -1.32
C ASN A 81 -1.68 19.64 -2.01
N PRO A 82 -1.35 18.39 -2.42
CA PRO A 82 -2.06 17.12 -2.14
C PRO A 82 -1.56 16.43 -0.86
N VAL A 83 -2.33 15.46 -0.36
CA VAL A 83 -1.80 14.35 0.45
C VAL A 83 -0.77 13.61 -0.39
N LYS A 84 0.38 13.27 0.21
CA LYS A 84 1.44 12.49 -0.44
C LYS A 84 1.68 11.23 0.37
N PHE A 85 1.66 10.10 -0.30
CA PHE A 85 1.93 8.79 0.29
C PHE A 85 3.09 8.12 -0.45
N ARG A 86 3.94 7.43 0.30
CA ARG A 86 5.03 6.61 -0.24
C ARG A 86 5.25 5.41 0.67
N GLU A 87 5.43 4.23 0.07
CA GLU A 87 5.78 2.99 0.78
C GLU A 87 6.70 2.16 -0.11
N LYS A 88 7.71 1.52 0.47
CA LYS A 88 8.59 0.61 -0.26
C LYS A 88 7.85 -0.71 -0.55
N GLU A 89 7.95 -1.23 -1.77
CA GLU A 89 7.42 -2.55 -2.10
C GLU A 89 8.18 -3.65 -1.37
N GLN A 90 7.45 -4.68 -0.98
CA GLN A 90 8.08 -5.85 -0.38
C GLN A 90 9.01 -6.54 -1.38
N ASN A 91 10.19 -6.92 -0.92
CA ASN A 91 11.22 -7.61 -1.72
C ASN A 91 11.65 -6.86 -2.99
N SER A 92 11.50 -5.54 -3.02
CA SER A 92 11.88 -4.67 -4.12
C SER A 92 12.51 -3.38 -3.59
N ASP A 93 13.36 -2.74 -4.40
CA ASP A 93 13.85 -1.38 -4.12
C ASP A 93 12.93 -0.29 -4.69
N GLN A 94 11.80 -0.69 -5.24
CA GLN A 94 10.82 0.22 -5.80
C GLN A 94 9.86 0.75 -4.72
N TYR A 95 9.25 1.88 -5.02
CA TYR A 95 8.25 2.51 -4.17
C TYR A 95 6.90 2.58 -4.87
N VAL A 96 5.85 2.39 -4.08
CA VAL A 96 4.50 2.83 -4.41
C VAL A 96 4.38 4.28 -3.94
N GLU A 97 3.91 5.15 -4.81
CA GLU A 97 3.65 6.56 -4.50
C GLU A 97 2.22 6.91 -4.89
N ALA A 98 1.55 7.66 -4.04
CA ALA A 98 0.20 8.12 -4.30
C ALA A 98 0.03 9.59 -3.91
N TYR A 99 -0.82 10.29 -4.66
CA TYR A 99 -1.18 11.69 -4.43
C TYR A 99 -2.70 11.83 -4.60
N ALA A 100 -3.34 12.59 -3.72
CA ALA A 100 -4.76 12.90 -3.81
C ALA A 100 -5.10 14.12 -2.94
N ALA A 101 -6.26 14.72 -3.10
CA ALA A 101 -6.73 15.75 -2.16
C ALA A 101 -7.13 15.13 -0.81
N GLN A 102 -7.59 13.87 -0.84
CA GLN A 102 -7.97 13.11 0.35
C GLN A 102 -7.55 11.65 0.20
N ALA A 103 -7.05 11.05 1.27
CA ALA A 103 -6.84 9.62 1.41
C ALA A 103 -7.64 9.11 2.62
N HIS A 104 -8.40 8.03 2.44
CA HIS A 104 -9.18 7.39 3.48
C HIS A 104 -8.86 5.90 3.52
N TYR A 105 -8.48 5.39 4.68
CA TYR A 105 -8.27 3.97 4.94
C TYR A 105 -9.24 3.46 5.99
N ASP A 106 -9.88 2.33 5.71
CA ASP A 106 -10.76 1.61 6.62
C ASP A 106 -10.17 0.21 6.87
N GLU A 107 -9.84 -0.08 8.14
CA GLU A 107 -9.22 -1.34 8.53
C GLU A 107 -10.20 -2.53 8.43
N ALA A 108 -11.49 -2.31 8.70
CA ALA A 108 -12.48 -3.38 8.67
C ALA A 108 -12.67 -3.94 7.24
N THR A 109 -12.64 -3.07 6.24
CA THR A 109 -12.76 -3.43 4.83
C THR A 109 -11.42 -3.66 4.14
N ASN A 110 -10.31 -3.25 4.76
CA ASN A 110 -8.98 -3.19 4.18
C ASN A 110 -8.93 -2.31 2.91
N GLU A 111 -9.75 -1.26 2.86
CA GLU A 111 -9.91 -0.40 1.69
C GLU A 111 -9.22 0.94 1.90
N LEU A 112 -8.37 1.30 0.93
CA LEU A 112 -7.81 2.63 0.76
C LEU A 112 -8.53 3.32 -0.40
N THR A 113 -9.14 4.47 -0.13
CA THR A 113 -9.77 5.33 -1.14
C THR A 113 -9.01 6.65 -1.23
N LEU A 114 -8.50 6.95 -2.43
CA LEU A 114 -7.90 8.23 -2.79
C LEU A 114 -8.91 9.04 -3.59
N THR A 115 -9.18 10.29 -3.19
CA THR A 115 -10.18 11.15 -3.83
C THR A 115 -9.59 12.50 -4.20
N GLY A 116 -9.93 13.00 -5.39
CA GLY A 116 -9.53 14.30 -5.90
C GLY A 116 -8.16 14.27 -6.59
N ASN A 117 -8.19 14.25 -7.94
CA ASN A 117 -6.99 14.16 -8.78
C ASN A 117 -6.03 13.03 -8.34
N ALA A 118 -6.63 11.87 -8.03
CA ALA A 118 -5.89 10.75 -7.53
C ALA A 118 -4.87 10.23 -8.56
N PHE A 119 -3.64 10.08 -8.11
CA PHE A 119 -2.52 9.58 -8.88
C PHE A 119 -1.84 8.46 -8.08
N LEU A 120 -1.50 7.36 -8.75
CA LEU A 120 -0.74 6.26 -8.19
C LEU A 120 0.38 5.89 -9.14
N ARG A 121 1.58 5.69 -8.60
CA ARG A 121 2.74 5.15 -9.31
C ARG A 121 3.25 3.92 -8.58
N ARG A 122 3.52 2.86 -9.33
CA ARG A 122 4.16 1.63 -8.85
C ARG A 122 5.23 1.22 -9.86
N GLY A 123 6.49 1.33 -9.45
CA GLY A 123 7.59 1.16 -10.37
C GLY A 123 7.50 2.13 -11.56
N GLY A 124 7.41 1.58 -12.78
CA GLY A 124 7.21 2.38 -14.01
C GLY A 124 5.75 2.66 -14.35
N ASP A 125 4.83 1.89 -13.78
CA ASP A 125 3.40 1.98 -14.07
C ASP A 125 2.78 3.19 -13.37
N ARG A 126 1.83 3.84 -14.03
CA ARG A 126 1.14 5.04 -13.52
C ARG A 126 -0.34 4.96 -13.84
N VAL A 127 -1.15 5.37 -12.88
CA VAL A 127 -2.59 5.54 -13.10
C VAL A 127 -3.04 6.87 -12.52
N GLN A 128 -3.97 7.52 -13.20
CA GLN A 128 -4.58 8.78 -12.81
C GLN A 128 -6.08 8.72 -13.02
N GLY A 129 -6.82 9.25 -12.04
CA GLY A 129 -8.28 9.38 -12.08
C GLY A 129 -8.76 10.39 -11.04
N ASN A 130 -10.07 10.45 -10.86
CA ASN A 130 -10.64 11.27 -9.79
C ASN A 130 -10.69 10.50 -8.46
N ILE A 131 -11.00 9.21 -8.53
CA ILE A 131 -11.04 8.32 -7.37
C ILE A 131 -10.25 7.05 -7.71
N VAL A 132 -9.40 6.61 -6.78
CA VAL A 132 -8.72 5.32 -6.81
C VAL A 132 -9.09 4.58 -5.53
N THR A 133 -9.68 3.38 -5.67
CA THR A 133 -9.99 2.49 -4.55
C THR A 133 -9.08 1.26 -4.66
N TYR A 134 -8.42 0.90 -3.56
CA TYR A 134 -7.52 -0.24 -3.47
C TYR A 134 -7.83 -1.06 -2.22
N ASN A 135 -8.09 -2.35 -2.40
CA ASN A 135 -8.22 -3.28 -1.29
C ASN A 135 -6.87 -3.94 -1.02
N THR A 136 -6.30 -3.67 0.15
CA THR A 136 -4.93 -4.09 0.51
C THR A 136 -4.82 -5.60 0.79
N ARG A 137 -5.94 -6.30 0.98
CA ARG A 137 -5.97 -7.74 1.21
C ARG A 137 -6.15 -8.56 -0.07
N THR A 138 -7.03 -8.09 -0.97
CA THR A 138 -7.36 -8.79 -2.22
C THR A 138 -6.55 -8.27 -3.41
N GLU A 139 -5.80 -7.19 -3.22
CA GLU A 139 -5.05 -6.46 -4.25
C GLU A 139 -5.93 -5.93 -5.39
N PHE A 140 -7.25 -5.97 -5.19
CA PHE A 140 -8.21 -5.41 -6.15
C PHE A 140 -8.13 -3.90 -6.15
N PHE A 141 -8.12 -3.34 -7.35
CA PHE A 141 -8.02 -1.92 -7.52
C PHE A 141 -8.99 -1.41 -8.60
N LYS A 142 -9.62 -0.26 -8.36
CA LYS A 142 -10.59 0.38 -9.23
C LYS A 142 -10.26 1.86 -9.38
N VAL A 143 -10.37 2.37 -10.59
CA VAL A 143 -10.18 3.80 -10.87
C VAL A 143 -11.42 4.36 -11.55
N VAL A 144 -11.86 5.53 -11.08
CA VAL A 144 -12.99 6.26 -11.65
C VAL A 144 -12.51 7.65 -12.06
N GLY A 145 -12.85 8.07 -13.26
CA GLY A 145 -12.61 9.41 -13.76
C GLY A 145 -13.66 10.42 -13.27
N ALA A 146 -13.50 11.67 -13.69
CA ALA A 146 -14.50 12.73 -13.53
C ALA A 146 -14.98 13.18 -14.93
N PRO A 147 -15.91 12.46 -15.57
CA PRO A 147 -16.24 12.65 -16.98
C PRO A 147 -16.72 14.06 -17.32
N ASN A 148 -17.29 14.78 -16.34
CA ASN A 148 -17.80 16.12 -16.51
C ASN A 148 -16.74 17.24 -16.32
N ARG A 149 -15.46 16.89 -16.22
CA ARG A 149 -14.35 17.84 -16.09
C ARG A 149 -13.37 17.69 -17.26
N PRO A 150 -12.81 18.78 -17.79
CA PRO A 150 -11.72 18.70 -18.77
C PRO A 150 -10.57 17.83 -18.22
N GLY A 151 -10.12 16.84 -19.00
CA GLY A 151 -9.07 15.92 -18.57
C GLY A 151 -9.48 14.88 -17.53
N GLY A 152 -10.78 14.78 -17.16
CA GLY A 152 -11.30 13.91 -16.10
C GLY A 152 -11.39 12.41 -16.45
N ARG A 153 -10.81 11.96 -17.58
CA ARG A 153 -10.76 10.54 -17.95
C ARG A 153 -9.69 9.80 -17.13
N VAL A 154 -9.92 8.51 -16.90
CA VAL A 154 -8.87 7.63 -16.39
C VAL A 154 -7.74 7.54 -17.42
N ARG A 155 -6.51 7.67 -16.93
CA ARG A 155 -5.29 7.48 -17.73
C ARG A 155 -4.43 6.43 -17.06
N MET A 156 -3.92 5.48 -17.83
CA MET A 156 -2.99 4.47 -17.36
C MET A 156 -1.82 4.34 -18.33
N VAL A 157 -0.63 4.25 -17.77
CA VAL A 157 0.61 3.94 -18.51
C VAL A 157 1.18 2.68 -17.89
N ILE A 158 1.39 1.67 -18.72
CA ILE A 158 2.02 0.41 -18.33
C ILE A 158 3.37 0.33 -19.06
N MET A 159 4.44 0.18 -18.27
CA MET A 159 5.77 0.06 -18.84
C MET A 159 6.03 -1.39 -19.28
N PRO A 160 6.61 -1.61 -20.47
CA PRO A 160 7.04 -2.94 -20.88
C PRO A 160 8.03 -3.51 -19.85
N ARG A 161 7.76 -4.71 -19.35
CA ARG A 161 8.74 -5.42 -18.54
C ARG A 161 9.87 -5.88 -19.47
N LYS A 162 11.12 -5.57 -19.14
CA LYS A 162 12.27 -6.17 -19.79
C LYS A 162 12.17 -7.69 -19.56
N GLN A 163 11.85 -8.44 -20.62
CA GLN A 163 12.02 -9.89 -20.59
C GLN A 163 13.50 -10.12 -20.29
N GLY A 164 13.79 -10.80 -19.17
CA GLY A 164 15.13 -11.27 -18.86
C GLY A 164 15.66 -12.01 -20.09
N GLY A 165 16.85 -11.63 -20.57
CA GLY A 165 17.42 -12.10 -21.81
C GLY A 165 17.29 -13.61 -21.96
N ALA A 166 16.75 -14.04 -23.07
CA ALA A 166 16.80 -15.42 -23.50
C ALA A 166 18.26 -15.88 -23.41
N ALA A 167 18.54 -16.87 -22.56
CA ALA A 167 19.83 -17.53 -22.53
C ALA A 167 20.11 -18.02 -23.95
N THR A 168 21.12 -17.45 -24.57
CA THR A 168 21.63 -17.88 -25.86
C THR A 168 22.07 -19.33 -25.67
N ALA A 169 21.35 -20.28 -26.30
CA ALA A 169 21.76 -21.67 -26.34
C ALA A 169 23.16 -21.77 -26.95
N PRO A 170 24.09 -22.51 -26.39
CA PRO A 170 25.40 -22.69 -26.99
C PRO A 170 25.24 -23.38 -28.34
N ALA A 171 25.77 -22.75 -29.39
CA ALA A 171 25.84 -23.31 -30.73
C ALA A 171 26.60 -24.62 -30.66
N GLN A 172 25.95 -25.72 -31.00
CA GLN A 172 26.64 -27.00 -31.35
C GLN A 172 27.44 -26.78 -32.61
N LYS A 173 28.75 -27.00 -32.51
CA LYS A 173 29.67 -27.00 -33.62
C LYS A 173 29.65 -28.39 -34.24
N PRO A 174 29.73 -28.51 -35.59
CA PRO A 174 29.70 -29.77 -36.32
C PRO A 174 30.90 -30.67 -36.06
#